data_2de6cde2ca65003e6f33af00b29ff227
#
_entry.id   2de6cde2ca65003e6f33af00b29ff227
#
_cell.length_a   1.000
_cell.length_b   1.000
_cell.length_c   1.000
_cell.angle_alpha   90.00
_cell.angle_beta   90.00
_cell.angle_gamma   90.00
#
_symmetry.space_group_name_H-M   'P 1'
#
loop_
_entity.id
_entity.type
_entity.pdbx_description
1 polymer ?
#
loop_
_entity_poly.entity_id
_entity_poly.type
_entity_poly.pdbx_seq_one_letter_code
_entity_poly.pdbx_strand_id
1 'polypeptide(L)'
;MKLKMFMLPAVLCVAAAAHGADAPYKVVDGYKVDAETMKGFRTWRAAACDRCHGANQEGLVGPSLVNSLKTLTKEEFVTVVTNGRLEKGMQSFGNSPQVMDNINQLYAYLKGRSDGEITRAKVEPIAQ
;
A
#
# COMPACT_ATOMS: atom_id res chain seq x y z
N MET A 1 4.59 -3.78 -64.99
CA MET A 1 5.39 -3.59 -63.78
C MET A 1 4.41 -3.62 -62.61
N LYS A 2 4.33 -4.73 -61.87
CA LYS A 2 3.36 -4.89 -60.75
C LYS A 2 4.07 -4.51 -59.45
N LEU A 3 3.65 -3.39 -58.84
CA LEU A 3 4.14 -2.94 -57.57
C LEU A 3 3.48 -3.79 -56.45
N LYS A 4 4.26 -4.65 -55.82
CA LYS A 4 3.81 -5.40 -54.66
C LYS A 4 3.90 -4.52 -53.41
N MET A 5 2.76 -4.05 -52.94
CA MET A 5 2.62 -3.32 -51.68
C MET A 5 2.73 -4.31 -50.51
N PHE A 6 3.87 -4.30 -49.82
CA PHE A 6 4.06 -5.04 -48.58
C PHE A 6 3.36 -4.29 -47.47
N MET A 7 2.23 -4.85 -47.00
CA MET A 7 1.60 -4.43 -45.75
C MET A 7 2.42 -5.00 -44.57
N LEU A 8 3.11 -4.12 -43.84
CA LEU A 8 3.68 -4.48 -42.55
C LEU A 8 2.54 -4.53 -41.54
N PRO A 9 2.40 -5.63 -40.75
CA PRO A 9 1.47 -5.63 -39.65
C PRO A 9 2.04 -4.75 -38.52
N ALA A 10 1.28 -3.75 -38.12
CA ALA A 10 1.56 -2.97 -36.92
C ALA A 10 1.39 -3.88 -35.71
N VAL A 11 2.50 -4.24 -35.09
CA VAL A 11 2.51 -4.93 -33.81
C VAL A 11 2.13 -3.92 -32.74
N LEU A 12 0.89 -3.99 -32.28
CA LEU A 12 0.41 -3.22 -31.15
C LEU A 12 1.03 -3.83 -29.88
N CYS A 13 2.14 -3.27 -29.41
CA CYS A 13 2.66 -3.58 -28.08
C CYS A 13 1.69 -3.04 -27.04
N VAL A 14 0.78 -3.90 -26.58
CA VAL A 14 0.05 -3.65 -25.33
C VAL A 14 1.08 -3.77 -24.22
N ALA A 15 1.54 -2.65 -23.70
CA ALA A 15 2.29 -2.62 -22.46
C ALA A 15 1.33 -3.04 -21.35
N ALA A 16 1.33 -4.33 -21.01
CA ALA A 16 0.74 -4.79 -19.78
C ALA A 16 1.51 -4.11 -18.66
N ALA A 17 0.84 -3.21 -17.93
CA ALA A 17 1.36 -2.68 -16.69
C ALA A 17 1.63 -3.88 -15.79
N ALA A 18 2.91 -4.20 -15.57
CA ALA A 18 3.32 -5.25 -14.67
C ALA A 18 3.06 -4.78 -13.23
N HIS A 19 1.81 -4.92 -12.77
CA HIS A 19 1.52 -4.94 -11.35
C HIS A 19 1.96 -6.31 -10.86
N GLY A 20 3.15 -6.32 -10.26
CA GLY A 20 3.89 -7.54 -10.01
C GLY A 20 3.11 -8.55 -9.19
N ALA A 21 3.27 -9.83 -9.56
CA ALA A 21 2.88 -10.98 -8.75
C ALA A 21 3.43 -10.92 -7.31
N ASP A 22 4.30 -9.95 -7.00
CA ASP A 22 5.02 -9.74 -5.75
C ASP A 22 4.41 -8.64 -4.86
N ALA A 23 3.26 -8.06 -5.20
CA ALA A 23 2.59 -7.09 -4.35
C ALA A 23 2.17 -7.76 -3.02
N PRO A 24 2.45 -7.14 -1.87
CA PRO A 24 2.13 -7.73 -0.56
C PRO A 24 0.63 -7.74 -0.24
N TYR A 25 -0.19 -7.24 -1.12
CA TYR A 25 -1.66 -7.13 -0.98
C TYR A 25 -2.36 -7.67 -2.23
N LYS A 26 -3.63 -8.03 -2.07
CA LYS A 26 -4.55 -8.26 -3.19
C LYS A 26 -5.72 -7.30 -3.10
N VAL A 27 -6.11 -6.71 -4.22
CA VAL A 27 -7.23 -5.77 -4.29
C VAL A 27 -8.04 -6.01 -5.56
N VAL A 28 -9.36 -5.90 -5.41
CA VAL A 28 -10.36 -5.99 -6.49
C VAL A 28 -11.21 -4.73 -6.42
N ASP A 29 -11.55 -4.16 -7.56
CA ASP A 29 -12.36 -2.94 -7.67
C ASP A 29 -11.80 -1.73 -6.88
N GLY A 30 -10.51 -1.74 -6.55
CA GLY A 30 -9.81 -0.67 -5.84
C GLY A 30 -10.06 -0.61 -4.33
N TYR A 31 -10.94 -1.43 -3.76
CA TYR A 31 -11.26 -1.35 -2.33
C TYR A 31 -11.61 -2.68 -1.65
N LYS A 32 -11.81 -3.74 -2.39
CA LYS A 32 -12.02 -5.08 -1.84
C LYS A 32 -10.66 -5.76 -1.72
N VAL A 33 -10.30 -6.18 -0.52
CA VAL A 33 -8.96 -6.68 -0.22
C VAL A 33 -8.99 -8.08 0.37
N ASP A 34 -7.89 -8.79 0.24
CA ASP A 34 -7.70 -10.09 0.88
C ASP A 34 -7.70 -9.99 2.41
N ALA A 35 -7.84 -11.15 3.08
CA ALA A 35 -7.96 -11.21 4.53
C ALA A 35 -6.74 -10.61 5.27
N GLU A 36 -5.54 -10.82 4.75
CA GLU A 36 -4.33 -10.29 5.38
C GLU A 36 -4.24 -8.76 5.24
N THR A 37 -4.54 -8.22 4.07
CA THR A 37 -4.62 -6.77 3.85
C THR A 37 -5.73 -6.14 4.70
N MET A 38 -6.84 -6.85 4.90
CA MET A 38 -7.92 -6.41 5.79
C MET A 38 -7.47 -6.33 7.25
N LYS A 39 -6.63 -7.26 7.72
CA LYS A 39 -5.99 -7.15 9.05
C LYS A 39 -5.14 -5.89 9.15
N GLY A 40 -4.41 -5.55 8.09
CA GLY A 40 -3.61 -4.31 8.04
C GLY A 40 -4.47 -3.05 8.20
N PHE A 41 -5.59 -3.00 7.51
CA PHE A 41 -6.56 -1.89 7.68
C PHE A 41 -7.11 -1.81 9.11
N ARG A 42 -7.48 -2.95 9.70
CA ARG A 42 -7.96 -2.99 11.09
C ARG A 42 -6.90 -2.54 12.06
N THR A 43 -5.64 -2.95 11.87
CA THR A 43 -4.51 -2.50 12.69
C THR A 43 -4.29 -1.00 12.58
N TRP A 44 -4.34 -0.45 11.37
CA TRP A 44 -4.30 1.00 11.10
C TRP A 44 -5.33 1.76 11.94
N ARG A 45 -6.57 1.27 11.93
CA ARG A 45 -7.67 1.89 12.69
C ARG A 45 -7.50 1.73 14.19
N ALA A 46 -7.19 0.54 14.64
CA ALA A 46 -7.09 0.20 16.07
C ALA A 46 -5.92 0.90 16.76
N ALA A 47 -4.79 1.07 16.07
CA ALA A 47 -3.64 1.80 16.58
C ALA A 47 -3.78 3.34 16.44
N ALA A 48 -4.87 3.80 15.85
CA ALA A 48 -5.19 5.23 15.66
C ALA A 48 -4.10 6.00 14.90
N CYS A 49 -3.48 5.36 13.93
CA CYS A 49 -2.44 5.98 13.09
C CYS A 49 -2.97 7.21 12.31
N ASP A 50 -4.26 7.19 11.98
CA ASP A 50 -4.97 8.25 11.29
C ASP A 50 -4.97 9.59 12.04
N ARG A 51 -4.85 9.57 13.37
CA ARG A 51 -4.81 10.82 14.18
C ARG A 51 -3.62 11.71 13.82
N CYS A 52 -2.51 11.12 13.43
CA CYS A 52 -1.32 11.86 13.03
C CYS A 52 -1.09 11.86 11.51
N HIS A 53 -1.45 10.78 10.82
CA HIS A 53 -1.16 10.62 9.40
C HIS A 53 -2.33 10.97 8.47
N GLY A 54 -3.49 11.34 9.04
CA GLY A 54 -4.70 11.66 8.30
C GLY A 54 -5.55 10.43 7.97
N ALA A 55 -6.86 10.61 7.82
CA ALA A 55 -7.83 9.54 7.58
C ALA A 55 -7.60 8.80 6.25
N ASN A 56 -7.00 9.49 5.27
CA ASN A 56 -6.67 8.95 3.95
C ASN A 56 -5.15 8.79 3.77
N GLN A 57 -4.37 8.73 4.84
CA GLN A 57 -2.91 8.67 4.85
C GLN A 57 -2.23 9.86 4.12
N GLU A 58 -2.95 10.96 3.97
CA GLU A 58 -2.50 12.18 3.27
C GLU A 58 -1.48 12.99 4.05
N GLY A 59 -1.35 12.74 5.35
CA GLY A 59 -0.57 13.53 6.28
C GLY A 59 -1.42 14.54 7.04
N LEU A 60 -0.98 14.86 8.25
CA LEU A 60 -1.59 15.86 9.12
C LEU A 60 -0.49 16.43 10.03
N VAL A 61 -0.41 15.98 11.30
CA VAL A 61 0.75 16.25 12.17
C VAL A 61 1.96 15.43 11.71
N GLY A 62 1.73 14.17 11.36
CA GLY A 62 2.73 13.30 10.74
C GLY A 62 2.74 13.40 9.22
N PRO A 63 3.77 12.85 8.56
CA PRO A 63 3.90 12.91 7.11
C PRO A 63 2.84 12.08 6.37
N SER A 64 2.65 12.40 5.09
CA SER A 64 1.86 11.59 4.17
C SER A 64 2.47 10.20 4.02
N LEU A 65 1.73 9.16 4.39
CA LEU A 65 2.17 7.78 4.21
C LEU A 65 2.02 7.31 2.75
N VAL A 66 1.08 7.90 2.01
CA VAL A 66 0.98 7.69 0.56
C VAL A 66 2.29 8.07 -0.12
N ASN A 67 2.91 9.17 0.29
CA ASN A 67 4.20 9.58 -0.25
C ASN A 67 5.37 8.81 0.36
N SER A 68 5.38 8.62 1.67
CA SER A 68 6.50 7.96 2.38
C SER A 68 6.72 6.52 1.89
N LEU A 69 5.67 5.75 1.68
CA LEU A 69 5.77 4.36 1.25
C LEU A 69 6.22 4.19 -0.22
N LYS A 70 6.36 5.27 -0.98
CA LYS A 70 6.95 5.23 -2.32
C LYS A 70 8.46 4.94 -2.28
N THR A 71 9.11 5.36 -1.22
CA THR A 71 10.57 5.26 -1.07
C THR A 71 11.03 4.38 0.09
N LEU A 72 10.23 4.26 1.16
CA LEU A 72 10.54 3.38 2.28
C LEU A 72 10.49 1.91 1.86
N THR A 73 11.56 1.19 2.14
CA THR A 73 11.54 -0.27 2.07
C THR A 73 10.67 -0.84 3.20
N LYS A 74 10.27 -2.10 3.07
CA LYS A 74 9.53 -2.80 4.13
C LYS A 74 10.31 -2.83 5.44
N GLU A 75 11.62 -3.09 5.37
CA GLU A 75 12.52 -3.16 6.53
C GLU A 75 12.62 -1.80 7.22
N GLU A 76 12.74 -0.72 6.47
CA GLU A 76 12.73 0.66 7.00
C GLU A 76 11.39 0.99 7.66
N PHE A 77 10.29 0.62 7.04
CA PHE A 77 8.95 0.77 7.60
C PHE A 77 8.83 0.05 8.95
N VAL A 78 9.21 -1.21 9.02
CA VAL A 78 9.18 -2.01 10.25
C VAL A 78 10.05 -1.35 11.33
N THR A 79 11.25 -0.89 10.98
CA THR A 79 12.15 -0.22 11.92
C THR A 79 11.54 1.07 12.47
N VAL A 80 10.95 1.90 11.62
CA VAL A 80 10.32 3.16 12.03
C VAL A 80 9.12 2.91 12.95
N VAL A 81 8.25 1.97 12.62
CA VAL A 81 7.08 1.67 13.46
C VAL A 81 7.49 1.04 14.79
N THR A 82 8.48 0.14 14.77
CA THR A 82 8.98 -0.51 15.99
C THR A 82 9.61 0.48 16.95
N ASN A 83 10.50 1.33 16.45
CA ASN A 83 11.30 2.25 17.28
C ASN A 83 10.63 3.60 17.51
N GLY A 84 9.72 3.99 16.62
CA GLY A 84 9.18 5.34 16.58
C GLY A 84 10.21 6.39 16.14
N ARG A 85 9.79 7.62 16.19
CA ARG A 85 10.62 8.82 16.01
C ARG A 85 10.22 9.83 17.07
N LEU A 86 10.61 9.54 18.33
CA LEU A 86 10.18 10.32 19.51
C LEU A 86 10.54 11.79 19.39
N GLU A 87 11.70 12.11 18.82
CA GLU A 87 12.15 13.48 18.57
C GLU A 87 11.26 14.25 17.58
N LYS A 88 10.47 13.54 16.79
CA LYS A 88 9.50 14.10 15.84
C LYS A 88 8.04 13.89 16.27
N GLY A 89 7.82 13.31 17.46
CA GLY A 89 6.50 13.07 18.02
C GLY A 89 5.84 11.75 17.65
N MET A 90 6.53 10.87 16.91
CA MET A 90 6.02 9.52 16.61
C MET A 90 6.43 8.54 17.71
N GLN A 91 5.46 7.98 18.42
CA GLN A 91 5.71 6.98 19.44
C GLN A 91 6.23 5.66 18.86
N SER A 92 6.93 4.88 19.70
CA SER A 92 7.29 3.50 19.42
C SER A 92 6.07 2.58 19.56
N PHE A 93 5.92 1.63 18.65
CA PHE A 93 4.92 0.56 18.73
C PHE A 93 5.54 -0.82 19.02
N GLY A 94 6.84 -0.86 19.32
CA GLY A 94 7.57 -2.10 19.56
C GLY A 94 7.04 -2.94 20.73
N ASN A 95 6.39 -2.31 21.70
CA ASN A 95 5.74 -2.98 22.83
C ASN A 95 4.23 -3.19 22.64
N SER A 96 3.71 -2.95 21.46
CA SER A 96 2.30 -3.18 21.11
C SER A 96 2.14 -4.50 20.36
N PRO A 97 1.66 -5.58 20.98
CA PRO A 97 1.40 -6.83 20.27
C PRO A 97 0.40 -6.66 19.13
N GLN A 98 -0.61 -5.82 19.31
CA GLN A 98 -1.59 -5.52 18.29
C GLN A 98 -0.97 -5.00 16.98
N VAL A 99 0.06 -4.18 17.10
CA VAL A 99 0.77 -3.65 15.92
C VAL A 99 1.83 -4.64 15.44
N MET A 100 2.66 -5.14 16.34
CA MET A 100 3.81 -5.96 15.96
C MET A 100 3.42 -7.31 15.39
N ASP A 101 2.36 -7.95 15.90
CA ASP A 101 1.84 -9.22 15.35
C ASP A 101 1.22 -9.05 13.96
N ASN A 102 0.88 -7.83 13.58
CA ASN A 102 0.26 -7.50 12.29
C ASN A 102 1.08 -6.50 11.45
N ILE A 103 2.36 -6.35 11.74
CA ILE A 103 3.21 -5.31 11.09
C ILE A 103 3.32 -5.53 9.58
N ASN A 104 3.40 -6.77 9.13
CA ASN A 104 3.45 -7.10 7.71
C ASN A 104 2.14 -6.78 7.00
N GLN A 105 1.03 -7.04 7.65
CA GLN A 105 -0.31 -6.74 7.14
C GLN A 105 -0.56 -5.24 7.10
N LEU A 106 -0.12 -4.51 8.12
CA LEU A 106 -0.16 -3.06 8.15
C LEU A 106 0.64 -2.47 6.96
N TYR A 107 1.85 -2.97 6.74
CA TYR A 107 2.66 -2.59 5.58
C TYR A 107 1.92 -2.86 4.27
N ALA A 108 1.33 -4.05 4.12
CA ALA A 108 0.59 -4.43 2.91
C ALA A 108 -0.53 -3.44 2.59
N TYR A 109 -1.35 -3.10 3.58
CA TYR A 109 -2.43 -2.13 3.41
C TYR A 109 -1.90 -0.75 3.01
N LEU A 110 -0.91 -0.22 3.73
CA LEU A 110 -0.35 1.10 3.46
C LEU A 110 0.40 1.15 2.12
N LYS A 111 1.08 0.06 1.74
CA LYS A 111 1.73 -0.05 0.43
C LYS A 111 0.72 -0.02 -0.70
N GLY A 112 -0.39 -0.72 -0.56
CA GLY A 112 -1.49 -0.68 -1.53
C GLY A 112 -2.09 0.72 -1.69
N ARG A 113 -2.20 1.48 -0.60
CA ARG A 113 -2.60 2.89 -0.63
C ARG A 113 -1.57 3.75 -1.36
N SER A 114 -0.30 3.56 -1.04
CA SER A 114 0.80 4.30 -1.67
C SER A 114 0.93 4.03 -3.16
N ASP A 115 0.76 2.79 -3.56
CA ASP A 115 0.81 2.37 -4.97
C ASP A 115 -0.40 2.88 -5.79
N GLY A 116 -1.47 3.33 -5.11
CA GLY A 116 -2.71 3.77 -5.75
C GLY A 116 -3.64 2.64 -6.18
N GLU A 117 -3.29 1.39 -5.89
CA GLU A 117 -4.12 0.22 -6.19
C GLU A 117 -5.32 0.11 -5.23
N ILE A 118 -5.11 0.45 -3.95
CA ILE A 118 -6.18 0.64 -2.99
C ILE A 118 -6.58 2.12 -3.04
N THR A 119 -7.67 2.39 -3.72
CA THR A 119 -8.06 3.75 -4.14
C THR A 119 -8.76 4.56 -3.05
N ARG A 120 -9.23 3.91 -1.97
CA ARG A 120 -9.85 4.58 -0.83
C ARG A 120 -9.39 3.97 0.50
N ALA A 121 -9.38 4.78 1.56
CA ALA A 121 -8.89 4.36 2.86
C ALA A 121 -9.72 3.25 3.50
N LYS A 122 -11.05 3.35 3.42
CA LYS A 122 -11.95 2.30 3.92
C LYS A 122 -12.04 1.17 2.90
N VAL A 123 -11.61 0.01 3.30
CA VAL A 123 -11.62 -1.21 2.49
C VAL A 123 -12.63 -2.23 3.03
N GLU A 124 -12.99 -3.16 2.19
CA GLU A 124 -13.91 -4.27 2.47
C GLU A 124 -13.25 -5.60 2.11
N PRO A 125 -13.64 -6.72 2.72
CA PRO A 125 -13.10 -8.01 2.32
C PRO A 125 -13.61 -8.41 0.92
N ILE A 126 -12.74 -9.10 0.16
CA ILE A 126 -13.16 -9.80 -1.06
C ILE A 126 -14.18 -10.86 -0.65
N ALA A 127 -15.32 -10.90 -1.34
CA ALA A 127 -16.33 -11.91 -1.12
C ALA A 127 -15.76 -13.31 -1.47
N GLN A 128 -16.07 -14.30 -0.61
CA GLN A 128 -15.73 -15.71 -0.82
C GLN A 128 -16.83 -16.39 -1.65
#